data_078af9418c63fc21488afdedf8e75d6c
#
_entry.id   078af9418c63fc21488afdedf8e75d6c
#
_cell.length_a   1.000
_cell.length_b   1.000
_cell.length_c   1.000
_cell.angle_alpha   90.00
_cell.angle_beta   90.00
_cell.angle_gamma   90.00
#
_symmetry.space_group_name_H-M   'P 1'
#
loop_
_entity.id
_entity.type
_entity.pdbx_description
1 polymer ?
#
loop_
_entity_poly.entity_id
_entity_poly.type
_entity_poly.pdbx_seq_one_letter_code
_entity_poly.pdbx_strand_id
1 'polypeptide(L)'
;MSAGLHNCTGDIAVIIDVDLQDPPEVIPQMIDTYLKEGSNVVYAVRNKREGETFMKKFTAKIYYRMLNSLSDYTFPVDTGDFRLIDRKVLDAFKQFPEKHKYLRGLFSWMGFKQTPFYYTRNERAAGRTKYSIRKMFSLASAGIFGFSKKPLKLAISLGTLSIFIALAFAIWIFIMYLSGKESIVPGWSSTIITIVFLGGVQLFTIGILGEYIGNIC
;
A
#
# COMPACT_ATOMS: atom_id res chain seq x y z
N MET A 1 16.04 -8.53 5.87
CA MET A 1 15.58 -9.34 4.73
C MET A 1 16.30 -8.99 3.43
N SER A 2 16.25 -7.77 2.90
CA SER A 2 16.89 -7.43 1.61
C SER A 2 18.36 -7.82 1.52
N ALA A 3 19.17 -7.54 2.54
CA ALA A 3 20.60 -7.93 2.57
C ALA A 3 20.78 -9.46 2.49
N GLY A 4 19.92 -10.24 3.16
CA GLY A 4 19.96 -11.70 3.07
C GLY A 4 19.65 -12.18 1.64
N LEU A 5 18.60 -11.63 1.02
CA LEU A 5 18.22 -12.00 -0.36
C LEU A 5 19.29 -11.63 -1.39
N HIS A 6 19.99 -10.50 -1.22
CA HIS A 6 21.11 -10.14 -2.09
C HIS A 6 22.27 -11.13 -2.03
N ASN A 7 22.51 -11.73 -0.86
CA ASN A 7 23.63 -12.66 -0.64
C ASN A 7 23.24 -14.15 -0.82
N CYS A 8 21.97 -14.45 -1.07
CA CYS A 8 21.56 -15.83 -1.34
C CYS A 8 22.16 -16.37 -2.64
N THR A 9 22.71 -17.58 -2.59
CA THR A 9 23.35 -18.28 -3.71
C THR A 9 22.63 -19.57 -4.13
N GLY A 10 21.71 -20.08 -3.31
CA GLY A 10 20.94 -21.31 -3.58
C GLY A 10 19.94 -21.12 -4.73
N ASP A 11 19.42 -22.20 -5.30
CA ASP A 11 18.40 -22.22 -6.36
C ASP A 11 17.04 -21.79 -5.85
N ILE A 12 16.80 -22.01 -4.56
CA ILE A 12 15.58 -21.64 -3.84
C ILE A 12 15.99 -20.88 -2.59
N ALA A 13 15.26 -19.82 -2.25
CA ALA A 13 15.40 -19.09 -0.99
C ALA A 13 14.07 -19.08 -0.24
N VAL A 14 14.12 -19.32 1.07
CA VAL A 14 12.95 -19.25 1.94
C VAL A 14 13.11 -18.09 2.91
N ILE A 15 12.10 -17.23 2.96
CA ILE A 15 11.99 -16.13 3.91
C ILE A 15 11.09 -16.59 5.04
N ILE A 16 11.59 -16.57 6.28
CA ILE A 16 10.85 -16.97 7.48
C ILE A 16 11.12 -16.01 8.63
N ASP A 17 10.11 -15.74 9.46
CA ASP A 17 10.27 -14.96 10.68
C ASP A 17 10.92 -15.79 11.81
N VAL A 18 11.82 -15.17 12.59
CA VAL A 18 12.58 -15.83 13.65
C VAL A 18 11.75 -16.09 14.92
N ASP A 19 10.50 -15.66 14.97
CA ASP A 19 9.65 -15.74 16.17
C ASP A 19 9.01 -17.14 16.42
N LEU A 20 9.39 -18.13 15.60
CA LEU A 20 8.93 -19.53 15.66
C LEU A 20 7.40 -19.71 15.52
N GLN A 21 6.71 -18.68 15.08
CA GLN A 21 5.28 -18.76 14.82
C GLN A 21 4.99 -19.45 13.48
N ASP A 22 5.89 -19.27 12.52
CA ASP A 22 5.83 -19.91 11.20
C ASP A 22 6.71 -21.18 11.27
N PRO A 23 6.11 -22.40 11.24
CA PRO A 23 6.85 -23.62 11.49
C PRO A 23 7.78 -23.94 10.31
N PRO A 24 9.10 -24.13 10.52
CA PRO A 24 10.02 -24.50 9.45
C PRO A 24 9.74 -25.90 8.87
N GLU A 25 9.02 -26.75 9.61
CA GLU A 25 8.65 -28.12 9.22
C GLU A 25 7.75 -28.17 7.98
N VAL A 26 7.10 -27.05 7.61
CA VAL A 26 6.28 -26.96 6.39
C VAL A 26 7.10 -26.65 5.13
N ILE A 27 8.38 -26.28 5.26
CA ILE A 27 9.24 -25.93 4.12
C ILE A 27 9.32 -27.06 3.09
N PRO A 28 9.49 -28.36 3.45
CA PRO A 28 9.46 -29.44 2.47
C PRO A 28 8.16 -29.49 1.65
N GLN A 29 7.01 -29.26 2.30
CA GLN A 29 5.72 -29.23 1.62
C GLN A 29 5.57 -28.01 0.67
N MET A 30 6.18 -26.88 1.02
CA MET A 30 6.24 -25.71 0.14
C MET A 30 7.11 -26.00 -1.09
N ILE A 31 8.21 -26.77 -0.94
CA ILE A 31 9.05 -27.21 -2.05
C ILE A 31 8.25 -28.15 -2.97
N ASP A 32 7.51 -29.11 -2.39
CA ASP A 32 6.65 -30.00 -3.16
C ASP A 32 5.60 -29.22 -3.97
N THR A 33 4.99 -28.20 -3.36
CA THR A 33 4.03 -27.31 -4.03
C THR A 33 4.70 -26.54 -5.16
N TYR A 34 5.90 -26.00 -4.94
CA TYR A 34 6.71 -25.32 -5.95
C TYR A 34 6.96 -26.22 -7.16
N LEU A 35 7.39 -27.47 -6.93
CA LEU A 35 7.69 -28.43 -7.99
C LEU A 35 6.44 -28.87 -8.75
N LYS A 36 5.34 -29.15 -8.06
CA LYS A 36 4.08 -29.62 -8.66
C LYS A 36 3.39 -28.53 -9.48
N GLU A 37 3.34 -27.32 -8.96
CA GLU A 37 2.61 -26.21 -9.59
C GLU A 37 3.46 -25.46 -10.64
N GLY A 38 4.77 -25.68 -10.67
CA GLY A 38 5.69 -24.93 -11.52
C GLY A 38 5.57 -23.42 -11.27
N SER A 39 5.43 -23.03 -10.02
CA SER A 39 5.34 -21.63 -9.59
C SER A 39 6.72 -21.08 -9.26
N ASN A 40 6.91 -19.76 -9.41
CA ASN A 40 8.18 -19.12 -9.07
C ASN A 40 8.21 -18.65 -7.61
N VAL A 41 7.02 -18.43 -7.03
CA VAL A 41 6.84 -18.01 -5.64
C VAL A 41 5.77 -18.88 -5.00
N VAL A 42 6.06 -19.47 -3.84
CA VAL A 42 5.07 -20.10 -2.96
C VAL A 42 4.95 -19.24 -1.70
N TYR A 43 3.82 -18.59 -1.50
CA TYR A 43 3.59 -17.75 -0.32
C TYR A 43 2.66 -18.42 0.68
N ALA A 44 3.05 -18.34 1.95
CA ALA A 44 2.33 -19.00 3.03
C ALA A 44 1.11 -18.17 3.45
N VAL A 45 -0.08 -18.81 3.45
CA VAL A 45 -1.38 -18.27 3.85
C VAL A 45 -1.83 -18.93 5.14
N ARG A 46 -2.21 -18.12 6.13
CA ARG A 46 -2.63 -18.60 7.44
C ARG A 46 -4.08 -19.03 7.40
N ASN A 47 -4.35 -20.33 7.65
CA ASN A 47 -5.71 -20.91 7.64
C ASN A 47 -6.61 -20.39 8.78
N LYS A 48 -6.06 -20.16 9.97
CA LYS A 48 -6.80 -19.69 11.14
C LYS A 48 -5.98 -18.68 11.93
N ARG A 49 -6.65 -17.65 12.40
CA ARG A 49 -6.16 -16.71 13.41
C ARG A 49 -6.83 -17.06 14.73
N GLU A 50 -6.31 -18.05 15.47
CA GLU A 50 -6.77 -18.35 16.81
C GLU A 50 -6.27 -17.25 17.76
N GLY A 51 -7.14 -16.81 18.70
CA GLY A 51 -6.79 -15.82 19.71
C GLY A 51 -6.86 -14.33 19.30
N GLU A 52 -7.27 -13.98 18.08
CA GLU A 52 -7.44 -12.57 17.71
C GLU A 52 -8.83 -12.02 18.08
N THR A 53 -8.83 -10.87 18.77
CA THR A 53 -10.05 -10.13 19.14
C THR A 53 -10.81 -9.69 17.88
N PHE A 54 -12.15 -9.72 17.92
CA PHE A 54 -13.03 -9.28 16.83
C PHE A 54 -12.64 -7.90 16.26
N MET A 55 -12.31 -6.94 17.14
CA MET A 55 -11.83 -5.61 16.73
C MET A 55 -10.57 -5.66 15.87
N LYS A 56 -9.60 -6.53 16.18
CA LYS A 56 -8.40 -6.69 15.37
C LYS A 56 -8.69 -7.26 13.97
N LYS A 57 -9.58 -8.24 13.89
CA LYS A 57 -10.02 -8.82 12.60
C LYS A 57 -10.75 -7.77 11.76
N PHE A 58 -11.62 -6.98 12.38
CA PHE A 58 -12.39 -5.93 11.71
C PHE A 58 -11.50 -4.81 11.18
N THR A 59 -10.58 -4.29 12.00
CA THR A 59 -9.63 -3.24 11.60
C THR A 59 -8.68 -3.73 10.51
N ALA A 60 -8.19 -4.97 10.59
CA ALA A 60 -7.37 -5.57 9.55
C ALA A 60 -8.15 -5.72 8.22
N LYS A 61 -9.42 -6.14 8.27
CA LYS A 61 -10.28 -6.27 7.09
C LYS A 61 -10.51 -4.92 6.40
N ILE A 62 -10.79 -3.87 7.18
CA ILE A 62 -10.93 -2.50 6.66
C ILE A 62 -9.62 -2.04 6.03
N TYR A 63 -8.50 -2.25 6.73
CA TYR A 63 -7.17 -1.89 6.25
C TYR A 63 -6.85 -2.54 4.90
N TYR A 64 -6.98 -3.86 4.77
CA TYR A 64 -6.70 -4.55 3.51
C TYR A 64 -7.68 -4.19 2.39
N ARG A 65 -8.96 -3.94 2.73
CA ARG A 65 -9.94 -3.46 1.74
C ARG A 65 -9.57 -2.06 1.23
N MET A 66 -9.16 -1.16 2.11
CA MET A 66 -8.70 0.18 1.75
C MET A 66 -7.40 0.10 0.94
N LEU A 67 -6.43 -0.72 1.36
CA LEU A 67 -5.18 -0.94 0.65
C LEU A 67 -5.43 -1.47 -0.77
N ASN A 68 -6.24 -2.50 -0.94
CA ASN A 68 -6.58 -3.06 -2.24
C ASN A 68 -7.44 -2.11 -3.09
N SER A 69 -8.30 -1.29 -2.49
CA SER A 69 -9.06 -0.25 -3.19
C SER A 69 -8.16 0.88 -3.70
N LEU A 70 -7.15 1.26 -2.92
CA LEU A 70 -6.19 2.33 -3.26
C LEU A 70 -4.97 1.83 -4.01
N SER A 71 -4.76 0.53 -4.16
CA SER A 71 -3.67 -0.06 -4.93
C SER A 71 -4.12 -0.48 -6.32
N ASP A 72 -3.20 -0.47 -7.27
CA ASP A 72 -3.39 -1.02 -8.62
C ASP A 72 -3.15 -2.55 -8.64
N TYR A 73 -2.61 -3.11 -7.55
CA TYR A 73 -2.32 -4.54 -7.39
C TYR A 73 -3.08 -5.11 -6.20
N THR A 74 -3.52 -6.36 -6.35
CA THR A 74 -4.20 -7.08 -5.27
C THR A 74 -3.17 -7.67 -4.31
N PHE A 75 -3.15 -7.16 -3.09
CA PHE A 75 -2.33 -7.74 -2.02
C PHE A 75 -3.06 -8.93 -1.43
N PRO A 76 -2.42 -10.12 -1.39
CA PRO A 76 -3.02 -11.27 -0.72
C PRO A 76 -3.28 -10.96 0.76
N VAL A 77 -4.51 -11.23 1.20
CA VAL A 77 -4.93 -11.03 2.60
C VAL A 77 -4.38 -12.20 3.42
N ASP A 78 -4.06 -11.95 4.69
CA ASP A 78 -3.57 -12.97 5.63
C ASP A 78 -2.22 -13.62 5.31
N THR A 79 -1.43 -13.00 4.43
CA THR A 79 -0.07 -13.44 4.13
C THR A 79 0.97 -12.72 4.98
N GLY A 80 1.92 -13.49 5.51
CA GLY A 80 3.14 -12.98 6.14
C GLY A 80 4.25 -12.73 5.14
N ASP A 81 5.47 -12.61 5.66
CA ASP A 81 6.68 -12.58 4.84
C ASP A 81 7.18 -14.00 4.54
N PHE A 82 6.58 -15.03 5.17
CA PHE A 82 6.92 -16.42 4.97
C PHE A 82 6.60 -16.85 3.53
N ARG A 83 7.63 -17.09 2.76
CA ARG A 83 7.54 -17.48 1.34
C ARG A 83 8.80 -18.17 0.84
N LEU A 84 8.62 -19.02 -0.15
CA LEU A 84 9.66 -19.63 -0.94
C LEU A 84 9.72 -18.88 -2.28
N ILE A 85 10.92 -18.57 -2.74
CA ILE A 85 11.17 -17.92 -4.04
C ILE A 85 12.26 -18.68 -4.78
N ASP A 86 12.14 -18.77 -6.09
CA ASP A 86 13.14 -19.41 -6.95
C ASP A 86 14.28 -18.44 -7.35
N ARG A 87 15.27 -18.99 -8.01
CA ARG A 87 16.43 -18.23 -8.51
C ARG A 87 16.03 -17.11 -9.46
N LYS A 88 15.03 -17.30 -10.33
CA LYS A 88 14.60 -16.28 -11.30
C LYS A 88 14.04 -15.05 -10.59
N VAL A 89 13.21 -15.27 -9.58
CA VAL A 89 12.65 -14.20 -8.75
C VAL A 89 13.74 -13.50 -7.94
N LEU A 90 14.70 -14.28 -7.40
CA LEU A 90 15.82 -13.74 -6.63
C LEU A 90 16.73 -12.86 -7.50
N ASP A 91 17.04 -13.28 -8.71
CA ASP A 91 17.89 -12.52 -9.62
C ASP A 91 17.18 -11.27 -10.13
N ALA A 92 15.88 -11.34 -10.42
CA ALA A 92 15.07 -10.18 -10.71
C ALA A 92 15.03 -9.19 -9.51
N PHE A 93 14.85 -9.71 -8.27
CA PHE A 93 14.88 -8.89 -7.06
C PHE A 93 16.20 -8.12 -6.87
N LYS A 94 17.33 -8.72 -7.22
CA LYS A 94 18.67 -8.08 -7.13
C LYS A 94 18.83 -6.88 -8.05
N GLN A 95 18.05 -6.80 -9.14
CA GLN A 95 18.13 -5.70 -10.10
C GLN A 95 17.38 -4.42 -9.65
N PHE A 96 16.56 -4.50 -8.60
CA PHE A 96 15.84 -3.33 -8.08
C PHE A 96 16.76 -2.47 -7.22
N PRO A 97 16.97 -1.19 -7.58
CA PRO A 97 17.89 -0.29 -6.87
C PRO A 97 17.30 0.35 -5.60
N GLU A 98 15.99 0.24 -5.37
CA GLU A 98 15.29 0.94 -4.30
C GLU A 98 15.87 0.59 -2.92
N LYS A 99 16.11 1.62 -2.09
CA LYS A 99 16.61 1.44 -0.72
C LYS A 99 15.53 0.91 0.24
N HIS A 100 14.31 1.37 0.06
CA HIS A 100 13.15 1.00 0.89
C HIS A 100 12.21 0.07 0.12
N LYS A 101 12.47 -1.25 0.19
CA LYS A 101 11.68 -2.25 -0.53
C LYS A 101 10.53 -2.76 0.34
N TYR A 102 9.29 -2.49 -0.07
CA TYR A 102 8.14 -3.19 0.47
C TYR A 102 8.02 -4.57 -0.19
N LEU A 103 8.67 -5.56 0.41
CA LEU A 103 8.89 -6.88 -0.20
C LEU A 103 7.59 -7.57 -0.67
N ARG A 104 6.50 -7.48 0.12
CA ARG A 104 5.22 -8.10 -0.24
C ARG A 104 4.65 -7.52 -1.53
N GLY A 105 4.70 -6.20 -1.68
CA GLY A 105 4.26 -5.51 -2.88
C GLY A 105 5.17 -5.82 -4.06
N LEU A 106 6.47 -5.79 -3.84
CA LEU A 106 7.46 -6.02 -4.88
C LEU A 106 7.32 -7.41 -5.52
N PHE A 107 7.22 -8.48 -4.72
CA PHE A 107 7.00 -9.83 -5.25
C PHE A 107 5.69 -9.95 -6.02
N SER A 108 4.61 -9.29 -5.57
CA SER A 108 3.34 -9.28 -6.31
C SER A 108 3.45 -8.49 -7.61
N TRP A 109 4.22 -7.41 -7.61
CA TRP A 109 4.40 -6.54 -8.76
C TRP A 109 5.29 -7.14 -9.85
N MET A 110 6.27 -7.97 -9.49
CA MET A 110 7.18 -8.63 -10.45
C MET A 110 6.48 -9.53 -11.47
N GLY A 111 5.22 -9.92 -11.26
CA GLY A 111 4.42 -10.66 -12.22
C GLY A 111 4.77 -12.15 -12.38
N PHE A 112 5.63 -12.71 -11.52
CA PHE A 112 5.93 -14.13 -11.51
C PHE A 112 4.74 -14.97 -11.06
N LYS A 113 4.65 -16.23 -11.51
CA LYS A 113 3.61 -17.15 -11.08
C LYS A 113 3.72 -17.44 -9.59
N GLN A 114 2.66 -17.14 -8.83
CA GLN A 114 2.60 -17.29 -7.38
C GLN A 114 1.50 -18.28 -6.99
N THR A 115 1.81 -19.18 -6.06
CA THR A 115 0.87 -20.19 -5.56
C THR A 115 0.73 -20.04 -4.05
N PRO A 116 -0.50 -20.03 -3.51
CA PRO A 116 -0.73 -20.03 -2.08
C PRO A 116 -0.46 -21.40 -1.47
N PHE A 117 0.23 -21.43 -0.33
CA PHE A 117 0.40 -22.59 0.52
C PHE A 117 -0.28 -22.34 1.87
N TYR A 118 -1.28 -23.15 2.19
CA TYR A 118 -2.08 -22.99 3.40
C TYR A 118 -1.47 -23.76 4.58
N TYR A 119 -1.25 -23.06 5.71
CA TYR A 119 -0.70 -23.68 6.92
C TYR A 119 -1.36 -23.12 8.18
N THR A 120 -1.21 -23.86 9.28
CA THR A 120 -1.65 -23.41 10.61
C THR A 120 -0.48 -22.75 11.32
N ARG A 121 -0.67 -21.51 11.74
CA ARG A 121 0.34 -20.75 12.46
C ARG A 121 0.37 -21.16 13.94
N ASN A 122 1.55 -21.37 14.51
CA ASN A 122 1.72 -21.65 15.91
C ASN A 122 1.46 -20.40 16.78
N GLU A 123 1.08 -20.61 18.03
CA GLU A 123 1.03 -19.53 19.00
C GLU A 123 2.43 -18.97 19.24
N ARG A 124 2.48 -17.69 19.61
CA ARG A 124 3.77 -17.05 19.89
C ARG A 124 4.40 -17.64 21.13
N ALA A 125 5.60 -18.21 21.00
CA ALA A 125 6.34 -18.83 22.11
C ALA A 125 6.73 -17.81 23.20
N ALA A 126 7.00 -16.53 22.84
CA ALA A 126 7.37 -15.48 23.79
C ALA A 126 7.16 -14.06 23.20
N GLY A 127 6.98 -13.06 24.08
CA GLY A 127 6.95 -11.65 23.75
C GLY A 127 5.57 -11.09 23.43
N ARG A 128 5.49 -9.74 23.40
CA ARG A 128 4.28 -8.97 23.03
C ARG A 128 4.43 -8.40 21.64
N THR A 129 3.29 -8.23 20.94
CA THR A 129 3.29 -7.58 19.62
C THR A 129 3.88 -6.15 19.70
N LYS A 130 4.92 -5.87 18.93
CA LYS A 130 5.56 -4.54 18.83
C LYS A 130 4.94 -3.70 17.70
N TYR A 131 3.87 -4.16 17.07
CA TYR A 131 3.18 -3.44 16.00
C TYR A 131 2.32 -2.32 16.58
N SER A 132 2.82 -1.10 16.54
CA SER A 132 2.06 0.09 16.86
C SER A 132 1.20 0.53 15.66
N ILE A 133 0.10 1.24 15.93
CA ILE A 133 -0.76 1.84 14.89
C ILE A 133 0.07 2.71 13.93
N ARG A 134 1.04 3.46 14.45
CA ARG A 134 1.96 4.28 13.64
C ARG A 134 2.77 3.44 12.62
N LYS A 135 3.25 2.26 13.01
CA LYS A 135 3.93 1.34 12.09
C LYS A 135 3.00 0.76 11.03
N MET A 136 1.74 0.50 11.39
CA MET A 136 0.73 0.06 10.42
C MET A 136 0.45 1.13 9.38
N PHE A 137 0.30 2.40 9.79
CA PHE A 137 0.13 3.52 8.85
C PHE A 137 1.36 3.71 7.95
N SER A 138 2.56 3.65 8.50
CA SER A 138 3.79 3.75 7.71
C SER A 138 3.92 2.62 6.67
N LEU A 139 3.52 1.40 7.03
CA LEU A 139 3.53 0.28 6.09
C LEU A 139 2.46 0.43 5.00
N ALA A 140 1.28 0.97 5.37
CA ALA A 140 0.21 1.25 4.43
C ALA A 140 0.61 2.34 3.43
N SER A 141 1.17 3.45 3.90
CA SER A 141 1.64 4.53 3.03
C SER A 141 2.70 4.03 2.07
N ALA A 142 3.71 3.30 2.54
CA ALA A 142 4.72 2.70 1.68
C ALA A 142 4.11 1.77 0.61
N GLY A 143 3.10 0.96 0.96
CA GLY A 143 2.40 0.10 0.00
C GLY A 143 1.57 0.89 -1.01
N ILE A 144 0.84 1.92 -0.57
CA ILE A 144 -0.02 2.73 -1.44
C ILE A 144 0.83 3.60 -2.37
N PHE A 145 1.75 4.38 -1.82
CA PHE A 145 2.56 5.33 -2.63
C PHE A 145 3.63 4.63 -3.47
N GLY A 146 4.13 3.46 -3.03
CA GLY A 146 5.09 2.68 -3.82
C GLY A 146 4.49 1.92 -5.01
N PHE A 147 3.20 1.53 -4.94
CA PHE A 147 2.60 0.63 -5.92
C PHE A 147 1.25 1.09 -6.49
N SER A 148 0.84 2.34 -6.26
CA SER A 148 -0.43 2.85 -6.77
C SER A 148 -0.33 4.29 -7.25
N LYS A 149 -1.01 4.57 -8.37
CA LYS A 149 -1.21 5.93 -8.89
C LYS A 149 -2.55 6.54 -8.47
N LYS A 150 -3.38 5.80 -7.70
CA LYS A 150 -4.73 6.26 -7.32
C LYS A 150 -4.74 7.51 -6.45
N PRO A 151 -3.86 7.69 -5.44
CA PRO A 151 -3.79 8.94 -4.68
C PRO A 151 -3.47 10.15 -5.56
N LEU A 152 -2.58 9.98 -6.55
CA LEU A 152 -2.26 11.03 -7.51
C LEU A 152 -3.46 11.38 -8.40
N LYS A 153 -4.20 10.36 -8.87
CA LYS A 153 -5.45 10.57 -9.63
C LYS A 153 -6.52 11.29 -8.80
N LEU A 154 -6.61 10.97 -7.51
CA LEU A 154 -7.50 11.67 -6.58
C LEU A 154 -7.13 13.16 -6.46
N ALA A 155 -5.85 13.48 -6.32
CA ALA A 155 -5.38 14.85 -6.27
C ALA A 155 -5.71 15.63 -7.56
N ILE A 156 -5.50 15.00 -8.73
CA ILE A 156 -5.85 15.57 -10.04
C ILE A 156 -7.37 15.80 -10.12
N SER A 157 -8.20 14.84 -9.70
CA SER A 157 -9.66 15.00 -9.75
C SER A 157 -10.17 16.10 -8.82
N LEU A 158 -9.59 16.24 -7.63
CA LEU A 158 -9.91 17.33 -6.70
C LEU A 158 -9.51 18.69 -7.27
N GLY A 159 -8.32 18.79 -7.86
CA GLY A 159 -7.87 20.00 -8.54
C GLY A 159 -8.78 20.39 -9.69
N THR A 160 -9.14 19.42 -10.53
CA THR A 160 -10.08 19.65 -11.66
C THR A 160 -11.45 20.08 -11.16
N LEU A 161 -12.00 19.45 -10.14
CA LEU A 161 -13.26 19.83 -9.51
C LEU A 161 -13.21 21.26 -8.97
N SER A 162 -12.11 21.66 -8.31
CA SER A 162 -11.90 23.01 -7.80
C SER A 162 -11.91 24.06 -8.93
N ILE A 163 -11.29 23.75 -10.08
CA ILE A 163 -11.33 24.63 -11.26
C ILE A 163 -12.76 24.82 -11.76
N PHE A 164 -13.55 23.75 -11.88
CA PHE A 164 -14.96 23.86 -12.30
C PHE A 164 -15.80 24.65 -11.32
N ILE A 165 -15.63 24.49 -10.03
CA ILE A 165 -16.31 25.28 -8.99
C ILE A 165 -15.93 26.76 -9.11
N ALA A 166 -14.64 27.07 -9.27
CA ALA A 166 -14.18 28.44 -9.44
C ALA A 166 -14.75 29.10 -10.70
N LEU A 167 -14.77 28.38 -11.83
CA LEU A 167 -15.38 28.85 -13.08
C LEU A 167 -16.89 29.11 -12.93
N ALA A 168 -17.62 28.19 -12.33
CA ALA A 168 -19.05 28.35 -12.08
C ALA A 168 -19.31 29.57 -11.19
N PHE A 169 -18.50 29.79 -10.16
CA PHE A 169 -18.59 30.92 -9.28
C PHE A 169 -18.26 32.25 -9.99
N ALA A 170 -17.25 32.27 -10.85
CA ALA A 170 -16.90 33.43 -11.66
C ALA A 170 -18.05 33.81 -12.64
N ILE A 171 -18.64 32.81 -13.32
CA ILE A 171 -19.78 33.02 -14.19
C ILE A 171 -20.98 33.56 -13.42
N TRP A 172 -21.25 33.02 -12.23
CA TRP A 172 -22.34 33.49 -11.37
C TRP A 172 -22.16 34.95 -10.96
N ILE A 173 -20.95 35.35 -10.53
CA ILE A 173 -20.62 36.75 -10.20
C ILE A 173 -20.80 37.65 -11.44
N PHE A 174 -20.34 37.22 -12.61
CA PHE A 174 -20.47 37.98 -13.85
C PHE A 174 -21.93 38.23 -14.23
N ILE A 175 -22.80 37.23 -14.11
CA ILE A 175 -24.25 37.35 -14.34
C ILE A 175 -24.88 38.33 -13.33
N MET A 176 -24.50 38.25 -12.06
CA MET A 176 -25.01 39.17 -11.03
C MET A 176 -24.59 40.63 -11.32
N TYR A 177 -23.36 40.83 -11.77
CA TYR A 177 -22.87 42.17 -12.19
C TYR A 177 -23.69 42.72 -13.36
N LEU A 178 -23.92 41.95 -14.40
CA LEU A 178 -24.76 42.37 -15.56
C LEU A 178 -26.21 42.64 -15.18
N SER A 179 -26.73 42.02 -14.15
CA SER A 179 -28.12 42.19 -13.68
C SER A 179 -28.32 43.45 -12.82
N GLY A 180 -27.29 44.30 -12.61
CA GLY A 180 -27.42 45.58 -11.92
C GLY A 180 -27.79 45.45 -10.44
N LYS A 181 -27.62 44.29 -9.81
CA LYS A 181 -27.86 44.09 -8.40
C LYS A 181 -26.63 44.55 -7.58
N GLU A 182 -26.61 45.82 -7.24
CA GLU A 182 -25.52 46.50 -6.50
C GLU A 182 -25.32 46.03 -5.06
N SER A 183 -26.04 45.02 -4.57
CA SER A 183 -25.92 44.53 -3.20
C SER A 183 -24.90 43.38 -3.07
N ILE A 184 -23.82 43.47 -3.80
CA ILE A 184 -22.69 42.60 -3.50
C ILE A 184 -21.93 43.24 -2.36
N VAL A 185 -22.33 42.88 -1.17
CA VAL A 185 -21.58 43.08 0.08
C VAL A 185 -20.11 42.73 -0.20
N PRO A 186 -19.18 43.47 0.31
CA PRO A 186 -17.77 43.32 0.04
C PRO A 186 -17.36 41.84 0.14
N GLY A 187 -16.98 41.26 -0.97
CA GLY A 187 -16.64 39.83 -1.13
C GLY A 187 -15.39 39.40 -0.36
N TRP A 188 -15.01 40.14 0.68
CA TRP A 188 -13.80 39.88 1.45
C TRP A 188 -13.82 38.51 2.11
N SER A 189 -14.92 38.15 2.77
CA SER A 189 -15.05 36.87 3.43
C SER A 189 -15.06 35.68 2.43
N SER A 190 -15.80 35.79 1.30
CA SER A 190 -15.83 34.75 0.27
C SER A 190 -14.49 34.61 -0.43
N THR A 191 -13.78 35.72 -0.66
CA THR A 191 -12.44 35.71 -1.25
C THR A 191 -11.44 34.98 -0.36
N ILE A 192 -11.42 35.28 0.93
CA ILE A 192 -10.52 34.60 1.90
C ILE A 192 -10.84 33.10 1.98
N ILE A 193 -12.13 32.73 2.10
CA ILE A 193 -12.52 31.31 2.15
C ILE A 193 -12.06 30.59 0.89
N THR A 194 -12.25 31.21 -0.29
CA THR A 194 -11.83 30.63 -1.56
C THR A 194 -10.31 30.47 -1.63
N ILE A 195 -9.55 31.48 -1.25
CA ILE A 195 -8.06 31.42 -1.24
C ILE A 195 -7.57 30.33 -0.28
N VAL A 196 -8.10 30.28 0.95
CA VAL A 196 -7.71 29.28 1.94
C VAL A 196 -8.06 27.87 1.46
N PHE A 197 -9.25 27.67 0.86
CA PHE A 197 -9.67 26.39 0.31
C PHE A 197 -8.75 25.95 -0.83
N LEU A 198 -8.52 26.80 -1.83
CA LEU A 198 -7.65 26.48 -2.96
C LEU A 198 -6.20 26.28 -2.53
N GLY A 199 -5.70 27.09 -1.60
CA GLY A 199 -4.39 26.92 -1.00
C GLY A 199 -4.25 25.57 -0.27
N GLY A 200 -5.28 25.17 0.47
CA GLY A 200 -5.33 23.86 1.12
C GLY A 200 -5.28 22.71 0.11
N VAL A 201 -6.06 22.77 -0.97
CA VAL A 201 -6.04 21.76 -2.05
C VAL A 201 -4.67 21.72 -2.73
N GLN A 202 -4.04 22.85 -2.99
CA GLN A 202 -2.69 22.91 -3.57
C GLN A 202 -1.65 22.27 -2.65
N LEU A 203 -1.62 22.63 -1.36
CA LEU A 203 -0.69 22.04 -0.40
C LEU A 203 -0.89 20.53 -0.24
N PHE A 204 -2.13 20.06 -0.24
CA PHE A 204 -2.45 18.64 -0.20
C PHE A 204 -1.92 17.91 -1.44
N THR A 205 -2.12 18.48 -2.63
CA THR A 205 -1.62 17.91 -3.90
C THR A 205 -0.09 17.86 -3.94
N ILE A 206 0.57 18.95 -3.51
CA ILE A 206 2.03 19.01 -3.41
C ILE A 206 2.54 17.98 -2.39
N GLY A 207 1.85 17.81 -1.26
CA GLY A 207 2.19 16.79 -0.26
C GLY A 207 2.16 15.36 -0.84
N ILE A 208 1.12 15.04 -1.63
CA ILE A 208 1.04 13.74 -2.33
C ILE A 208 2.20 13.59 -3.32
N LEU A 209 2.49 14.59 -4.13
CA LEU A 209 3.60 14.57 -5.08
C LEU A 209 4.94 14.40 -4.36
N GLY A 210 5.13 15.10 -3.23
CA GLY A 210 6.33 14.96 -2.39
C GLY A 210 6.53 13.54 -1.88
N GLU A 211 5.47 12.85 -1.48
CA GLU A 211 5.52 11.45 -1.04
C GLU A 211 5.94 10.51 -2.19
N TYR A 212 5.42 10.72 -3.42
CA TYR A 212 5.86 9.94 -4.59
C TYR A 212 7.31 10.17 -4.93
N ILE A 213 7.76 11.43 -4.93
CA ILE A 213 9.17 11.78 -5.22
C ILE A 213 10.08 11.19 -4.14
N GLY A 214 9.70 11.28 -2.87
CA GLY A 214 10.46 10.72 -1.76
C GLY A 214 10.61 9.20 -1.82
N ASN A 215 9.67 8.49 -2.45
CA ASN A 215 9.77 7.03 -2.66
C ASN A 215 10.66 6.64 -3.85
N ILE A 216 11.00 7.58 -4.75
CA ILE A 216 11.89 7.35 -5.90
C ILE A 216 13.37 7.60 -5.52
N CYS A 217 13.64 8.49 -4.59
CA CYS A 217 14.99 8.81 -4.08
C CYS A 217 15.44 7.88 -2.97
#